data_f5b39feb36d3d993edca0183a5e3058e
#
_entry.id   f5b39feb36d3d993edca0183a5e3058e
#
_cell.length_a   1.000
_cell.length_b   1.000
_cell.length_c   1.000
_cell.angle_alpha   90.00
_cell.angle_beta   90.00
_cell.angle_gamma   90.00
#
_symmetry.space_group_name_H-M   'P 1'
#
loop_
_entity.id
_entity.type
_entity.pdbx_description
1 polymer ?
#
loop_
_entity_poly.entity_id
_entity_poly.type
_entity_poly.pdbx_seq_one_letter_code
_entity_poly.pdbx_strand_id
1 'polypeptide(L)' 'MTDEIRLDIGCGPNKREGHIGVDKFPMAGVDVLLDL' A
#
# COMPACT_ATOMS: atom_id res chain seq x y z
N MET A 1 20.24 0.74 -9.75
CA MET A 1 19.15 0.20 -8.90
C MET A 1 18.71 1.28 -7.92
N THR A 2 17.44 1.53 -7.84
CA THR A 2 16.92 2.58 -6.97
C THR A 2 16.40 1.96 -5.66
N ASP A 3 16.65 2.64 -4.57
CA ASP A 3 16.16 2.23 -3.24
C ASP A 3 14.93 3.05 -2.85
N GLU A 4 14.16 3.45 -3.83
CA GLU A 4 12.98 4.24 -3.56
C GLU A 4 11.89 3.40 -2.89
N ILE A 5 11.35 3.94 -1.82
CA ILE A 5 10.19 3.36 -1.16
C ILE A 5 8.96 4.11 -1.66
N ARG A 6 8.04 3.39 -2.26
CA ARG A 6 6.81 3.97 -2.80
C ARG A 6 5.62 3.45 -2.03
N LEU A 7 4.87 4.37 -1.45
CA LEU A 7 3.69 4.03 -0.68
C LEU A 7 2.44 4.37 -1.47
N ASP A 8 1.48 3.47 -1.43
CA ASP A 8 0.15 3.70 -2.01
C ASP A 8 -0.83 3.87 -0.86
N ILE A 9 -1.01 5.09 -0.42
CA ILE A 9 -1.85 5.42 0.72
C ILE A 9 -3.31 5.38 0.31
N GLY A 10 -4.11 4.62 1.06
CA GLY A 10 -5.50 4.43 0.73
C GLY A 10 -5.69 3.58 -0.51
N CYS A 11 -4.81 2.59 -0.68
CA CYS A 11 -4.76 1.82 -1.92
C CYS A 11 -6.02 1.00 -2.18
N GLY A 12 -6.71 0.57 -1.12
CA GLY A 12 -7.81 -0.35 -1.29
C GLY A 12 -7.35 -1.66 -1.90
N PRO A 13 -8.22 -2.36 -2.65
CA PRO A 13 -7.89 -3.64 -3.25
C PRO A 13 -7.03 -3.55 -4.51
N ASN A 14 -6.80 -2.35 -5.03
CA ASN A 14 -6.10 -2.15 -6.30
C ASN A 14 -4.78 -1.42 -6.11
N LYS A 15 -3.93 -1.98 -5.27
CA LYS A 15 -2.61 -1.41 -5.03
C LYS A 15 -1.82 -1.33 -6.33
N ARG A 16 -1.09 -0.22 -6.50
CA ARG A 16 -0.17 -0.08 -7.62
C ARG A 16 0.98 -1.06 -7.50
N GLU A 17 1.35 -1.65 -8.62
CA GLU A 17 2.49 -2.56 -8.68
C GLU A 17 3.76 -1.84 -8.25
N GLY A 18 4.57 -2.52 -7.47
CA GLY A 18 5.82 -1.96 -6.97
C GLY A 18 5.68 -1.01 -5.80
N HIS A 19 4.47 -0.87 -5.26
CA HIS A 19 4.20 -0.01 -4.12
C HIS A 19 3.87 -0.82 -2.88
N ILE A 20 4.09 -0.21 -1.72
CA ILE A 20 3.64 -0.77 -0.45
C ILE A 20 2.24 -0.23 -0.20
N GLY A 21 1.27 -1.12 -0.14
CA GLY A 21 -0.12 -0.72 0.07
C GLY A 21 -0.39 -0.39 1.52
N VAL A 22 -0.96 0.77 1.78
CA VAL A 22 -1.33 1.22 3.12
C VAL A 22 -2.79 1.59 3.12
N ASP A 23 -3.55 0.98 4.01
CA ASP A 23 -4.97 1.29 4.14
C ASP A 23 -5.41 0.94 5.56
N LYS A 24 -6.58 1.43 5.93
CA LYS A 24 -7.16 1.10 7.24
C LYS A 24 -7.95 -0.19 7.23
N PHE A 25 -8.28 -0.71 6.05
CA PHE A 25 -9.02 -1.95 5.92
C PHE A 25 -8.12 -3.08 5.43
N PRO A 26 -8.26 -4.29 6.00
CA PRO A 26 -7.49 -5.45 5.57
C PRO A 26 -8.04 -6.00 4.25
N MET A 27 -7.47 -5.56 3.14
CA MET A 27 -7.86 -6.01 1.82
C MET A 27 -6.65 -6.57 1.07
N ALA A 28 -6.93 -7.28 -0.03
CA ALA A 28 -5.86 -7.78 -0.88
C ALA A 28 -5.02 -6.60 -1.38
N GLY A 29 -3.71 -6.74 -1.29
CA GLY A 29 -2.81 -5.66 -1.68
C GLY A 29 -2.43 -4.71 -0.55
N VAL A 30 -3.08 -4.80 0.60
CA VAL A 30 -2.72 -3.98 1.75
C VAL A 30 -1.60 -4.66 2.51
N ASP A 31 -0.45 -4.03 2.56
CA ASP A 31 0.72 -4.55 3.26
C ASP A 31 0.79 -4.04 4.69
N VAL A 32 0.31 -2.83 4.90
CA VAL A 32 0.35 -2.18 6.21
C VAL A 32 -1.04 -1.65 6.54
N LEU A 33 -1.54 -2.05 7.71
CA LEU A 33 -2.79 -1.51 8.23
C LEU A 33 -2.48 -0.27 9.04
N LEU A 34 -3.06 0.84 8.64
CA LEU A 34 -2.85 2.11 9.29
C LEU A 34 -4.19 2.82 9.38
N ASP A 35 -4.53 3.24 10.59
CA ASP A 35 -5.76 3.99 10.84
C ASP A 35 -5.54 5.44 10.42
N LEU A 36 -5.99 5.73 9.23
CA LEU A 36 -5.82 7.05 8.63
C LEU A 36 -6.91 8.03 9.08
#